data_f56df3261aafa9246474a6538e368c92
#
_entry.id   f56df3261aafa9246474a6538e368c92
#
_cell.length_a   1.000
_cell.length_b   1.000
_cell.length_c   1.000
_cell.angle_alpha   90.00
_cell.angle_beta   90.00
_cell.angle_gamma   90.00
#
_symmetry.space_group_name_H-M   'P 1'
#
loop_
_entity.id
_entity.type
_entity.pdbx_description
1 polymer ?
#
loop_
_entity_poly.entity_id
_entity_poly.type
_entity_poly.pdbx_seq_one_letter_code
_entity_poly.pdbx_strand_id
1 'polypeptide(L)'
;MQAFKDMYDVVVNRRDNPQEGSYTCYLFEKGLDKILKKCGEECTEMVIAAKNADKDELSNEINDLLYHMVVLMVECGVSVEDVEKIMEERAAKIGNLKQFHVSDHNT
;
A
#
# COMPACT_ATOMS: atom_id res chain seq x y z
N MET A 1 -12.93 -1.45 0.95
CA MET A 1 -12.42 -1.77 2.30
C MET A 1 -12.42 -0.51 3.16
N GLN A 2 -13.18 -0.52 4.21
CA GLN A 2 -13.35 0.71 5.01
C GLN A 2 -12.06 1.19 5.65
N ALA A 3 -11.27 0.27 6.21
CA ALA A 3 -10.01 0.65 6.85
C ALA A 3 -9.03 1.29 5.86
N PHE A 4 -9.02 0.80 4.63
CA PHE A 4 -8.20 1.35 3.57
C PHE A 4 -8.62 2.79 3.25
N LYS A 5 -9.92 3.00 3.09
CA LYS A 5 -10.48 4.33 2.83
C LYS A 5 -10.21 5.28 4.00
N ASP A 6 -10.36 4.81 5.21
CA ASP A 6 -10.12 5.63 6.40
C ASP A 6 -8.65 6.07 6.48
N MET A 7 -7.73 5.15 6.22
CA MET A 7 -6.31 5.48 6.20
C MET A 7 -6.00 6.51 5.11
N TYR A 8 -6.57 6.33 3.94
CA TYR A 8 -6.40 7.26 2.83
C TYR A 8 -6.88 8.67 3.23
N ASP A 9 -8.06 8.76 3.83
CA ASP A 9 -8.64 10.04 4.22
C ASP A 9 -7.78 10.75 5.28
N VAL A 10 -7.21 10.00 6.23
CA VAL A 10 -6.30 10.57 7.22
C VAL A 10 -5.05 11.13 6.55
N VAL A 11 -4.49 10.39 5.60
CA VAL A 11 -3.28 10.83 4.88
C VAL A 11 -3.57 12.09 4.07
N VAL A 12 -4.71 12.15 3.37
CA VAL A 12 -5.13 13.35 2.65
C VAL A 12 -5.26 14.53 3.61
N ASN A 13 -5.86 14.30 4.77
CA ASN A 13 -6.02 15.36 5.76
C ASN A 13 -4.66 15.89 6.25
N ARG A 14 -3.69 15.03 6.47
CA ARG A 14 -2.35 15.44 6.88
C ARG A 14 -1.64 16.26 5.81
N ARG A 15 -1.86 15.93 4.54
CA ARG A 15 -1.32 16.72 3.43
C ARG A 15 -1.94 18.11 3.40
N ASP A 16 -3.26 18.18 3.53
CA ASP A 16 -4.00 19.43 3.36
C ASP A 16 -3.97 20.30 4.61
N ASN A 17 -3.80 19.69 5.78
CA ASN A 17 -3.76 20.38 7.06
C ASN A 17 -2.53 19.93 7.84
N PRO A 18 -1.33 20.39 7.43
CA PRO A 18 -0.08 19.91 8.04
C PRO A 18 -0.02 20.13 9.55
N GLN A 19 0.55 19.15 10.24
CA GLN A 19 0.76 19.22 11.68
C GLN A 19 2.23 19.00 11.99
N GLU A 20 2.79 19.86 12.84
CA GLU A 20 4.15 19.72 13.27
C GLU A 20 4.34 18.38 13.99
N GLY A 21 5.45 17.71 13.71
CA GLY A 21 5.76 16.41 14.32
C GLY A 21 5.09 15.22 13.63
N SER A 22 4.27 15.45 12.62
CA SER A 22 3.63 14.35 11.88
C SER A 22 4.61 13.69 10.91
N TYR A 23 4.75 12.37 11.02
CA TYR A 23 5.57 11.59 10.08
C TYR A 23 5.01 11.68 8.65
N THR A 24 3.69 11.64 8.51
CA THR A 24 3.04 11.77 7.20
C THR A 24 3.38 13.10 6.55
N CYS A 25 3.33 14.19 7.31
CA CYS A 25 3.72 15.51 6.80
C CYS A 25 5.19 15.54 6.41
N TYR A 26 6.05 14.90 7.19
CA TYR A 26 7.47 14.78 6.88
C TYR A 26 7.67 14.10 5.51
N LEU A 27 6.93 13.01 5.25
CA LEU A 27 7.04 12.31 3.97
C LEU A 27 6.64 13.19 2.80
N PHE A 28 5.55 13.94 2.92
CA PHE A 28 5.13 14.85 1.86
C PHE A 28 6.13 15.98 1.66
N GLU A 29 6.71 16.48 2.73
CA GLU A 29 7.73 17.52 2.66
C GLU A 29 8.98 17.01 1.91
N LYS A 30 9.41 15.79 2.18
CA LYS A 30 10.56 15.19 1.51
C LYS A 30 10.28 14.81 0.05
N GLY A 31 9.03 14.48 -0.26
CA GLY A 31 8.61 14.25 -1.63
C GLY A 31 8.72 12.82 -2.10
N LEU A 32 8.47 12.64 -3.39
CA LEU A 32 8.29 11.35 -4.03
C LEU A 32 9.44 10.36 -3.81
N ASP A 33 10.68 10.81 -4.00
CA ASP A 33 11.81 9.89 -3.88
C ASP A 33 11.93 9.27 -2.50
N LYS A 34 11.68 10.07 -1.45
CA LYS A 34 11.68 9.56 -0.08
C LYS A 34 10.55 8.57 0.15
N ILE A 35 9.36 8.88 -0.36
CA ILE A 35 8.20 8.00 -0.23
C ILE A 35 8.48 6.67 -0.92
N LEU A 36 9.05 6.70 -2.12
CA LEU A 36 9.41 5.48 -2.86
C LEU A 36 10.46 4.67 -2.12
N LYS A 37 11.45 5.32 -1.56
CA LYS A 37 12.49 4.64 -0.77
C LYS A 37 11.86 3.92 0.43
N LYS A 38 10.93 4.56 1.13
CA LYS A 38 10.25 3.96 2.26
C LYS A 38 9.41 2.76 1.84
N CYS A 39 8.70 2.85 0.72
CA CYS A 39 7.95 1.71 0.21
C CYS A 39 8.86 0.51 -0.04
N GLY A 40 10.01 0.73 -0.64
CA GLY A 40 10.98 -0.34 -0.90
C GLY A 40 11.53 -0.95 0.39
N GLU A 41 11.86 -0.12 1.36
CA GLU A 41 12.37 -0.58 2.67
C GLU A 41 11.33 -1.43 3.40
N GLU A 42 10.08 -0.98 3.45
CA GLU A 42 9.02 -1.72 4.13
C GLU A 42 8.72 -3.04 3.43
N CYS A 43 8.80 -3.06 2.10
CA CYS A 43 8.65 -4.30 1.35
C CYS A 43 9.72 -5.32 1.74
N THR A 44 10.97 -4.89 1.87
CA THR A 44 12.07 -5.74 2.30
C THR A 44 11.86 -6.25 3.72
N GLU A 45 11.44 -5.39 4.62
CA GLU A 45 11.17 -5.78 6.01
C GLU A 45 10.05 -6.80 6.11
N MET A 46 9.02 -6.68 5.27
CA MET A 46 7.95 -7.66 5.19
C MET A 46 8.48 -9.03 4.77
N VAL A 47 9.35 -9.06 3.78
CA VAL A 47 9.97 -10.30 3.31
C VAL A 47 10.77 -10.96 4.44
N ILE A 48 11.56 -10.18 5.15
CA ILE A 48 12.38 -10.69 6.26
C ILE A 48 11.50 -11.25 7.37
N ALA A 49 10.45 -10.55 7.74
CA ALA A 49 9.52 -11.01 8.78
C ALA A 49 8.87 -12.35 8.38
N ALA A 50 8.48 -12.48 7.11
CA ALA A 50 7.89 -13.71 6.60
C ALA A 50 8.89 -14.88 6.67
N LYS A 51 10.15 -14.63 6.30
CA LYS A 51 11.19 -15.66 6.35
C LYS A 51 11.48 -16.11 7.78
N ASN A 52 11.33 -15.23 8.74
CA ASN A 52 11.54 -15.54 10.15
C ASN A 52 10.34 -16.23 10.80
N ALA A 53 9.26 -16.42 10.04
CA ALA A 53 8.05 -17.09 10.51
C ALA A 53 7.44 -16.44 11.75
N ASP A 54 7.60 -15.13 11.90
CA ASP A 54 7.02 -14.34 12.98
C ASP A 54 5.75 -13.68 12.48
N LYS A 55 4.61 -14.25 12.84
CA LYS A 55 3.31 -13.81 12.35
C LYS A 55 2.96 -12.40 12.80
N ASP A 56 3.29 -12.05 14.04
CA ASP A 56 2.97 -10.73 14.57
C ASP A 56 3.83 -9.67 13.89
N GLU A 57 5.12 -9.95 13.74
CA GLU A 57 6.01 -9.04 13.05
C GLU A 57 5.59 -8.87 11.58
N LEU A 58 5.24 -9.96 10.92
CA LEU A 58 4.77 -9.90 9.53
C LEU A 58 3.52 -9.04 9.41
N SER A 59 2.57 -9.18 10.33
CA SER A 59 1.35 -8.36 10.31
C SER A 59 1.67 -6.88 10.45
N ASN A 60 2.61 -6.54 11.33
CA ASN A 60 3.04 -5.16 11.51
C ASN A 60 3.72 -4.62 10.26
N GLU A 61 4.60 -5.40 9.64
CA GLU A 61 5.31 -4.96 8.44
C GLU A 61 4.38 -4.81 7.23
N ILE A 62 3.38 -5.67 7.11
CA ILE A 62 2.36 -5.52 6.08
C ILE A 62 1.59 -4.21 6.29
N ASN A 63 1.24 -3.90 7.53
CA ASN A 63 0.54 -2.66 7.83
C ASN A 63 1.40 -1.44 7.49
N ASP A 64 2.69 -1.48 7.83
CA ASP A 64 3.62 -0.40 7.51
C ASP A 64 3.77 -0.21 6.00
N LEU A 65 3.83 -1.30 5.26
CA LEU A 65 3.88 -1.25 3.80
C LEU A 65 2.60 -0.62 3.23
N LEU A 66 1.44 -1.07 3.70
CA LEU A 66 0.16 -0.53 3.25
C LEU A 66 0.06 0.97 3.53
N TYR A 67 0.51 1.41 4.69
CA TYR A 67 0.51 2.82 5.04
C TYR A 67 1.37 3.63 4.05
N HIS A 68 2.59 3.18 3.79
CA HIS A 68 3.47 3.91 2.87
C HIS A 68 2.95 3.87 1.43
N MET A 69 2.27 2.78 1.04
CA MET A 69 1.59 2.72 -0.26
C MET A 69 0.47 3.74 -0.35
N VAL A 70 -0.27 3.94 0.73
CA VAL A 70 -1.33 4.96 0.75
C VAL A 70 -0.73 6.36 0.60
N VAL A 71 0.37 6.64 1.29
CA VAL A 71 1.07 7.93 1.13
C VAL A 71 1.49 8.12 -0.34
N LEU A 72 2.01 7.09 -0.96
CA LEU A 72 2.40 7.12 -2.37
C LEU A 72 1.18 7.39 -3.27
N MET A 73 0.07 6.73 -3.00
CA MET A 73 -1.17 6.94 -3.75
C MET A 73 -1.60 8.40 -3.69
N VAL A 74 -1.60 8.98 -2.51
CA VAL A 74 -1.98 10.39 -2.33
C VAL A 74 -1.02 11.30 -3.08
N GLU A 75 0.27 11.04 -2.97
CA GLU A 75 1.30 11.84 -3.67
C GLU A 75 1.11 11.80 -5.18
N CYS A 76 0.75 10.64 -5.72
CA CYS A 76 0.63 10.44 -7.17
C CYS A 76 -0.80 10.63 -7.71
N GLY A 77 -1.76 10.96 -6.85
CA GLY A 77 -3.13 11.20 -7.29
C GLY A 77 -3.91 9.94 -7.63
N VAL A 78 -3.53 8.79 -7.07
CA VAL A 78 -4.25 7.54 -7.26
C VAL A 78 -5.28 7.40 -6.13
N SER A 79 -6.54 7.20 -6.46
CA SER A 79 -7.60 7.09 -5.46
C SER A 79 -7.79 5.64 -4.99
N VAL A 80 -8.47 5.49 -3.84
CA VAL A 80 -8.88 4.18 -3.36
C VAL A 80 -9.76 3.49 -4.40
N GLU A 81 -10.67 4.24 -5.03
CA GLU A 81 -11.56 3.72 -6.05
C GLU A 81 -10.81 3.19 -7.26
N ASP A 82 -9.73 3.86 -7.67
CA ASP A 82 -8.89 3.40 -8.78
C ASP A 82 -8.34 2.01 -8.51
N VAL A 83 -7.83 1.80 -7.29
CA VAL A 83 -7.23 0.52 -6.90
C VAL A 83 -8.29 -0.55 -6.71
N GLU A 84 -9.37 -0.22 -6.01
CA GLU A 84 -10.44 -1.20 -5.74
C GLU A 84 -11.14 -1.67 -7.00
N LYS A 85 -11.30 -0.78 -7.97
CA LYS A 85 -11.88 -1.16 -9.26
C LYS A 85 -11.09 -2.27 -9.93
N ILE A 86 -9.77 -2.14 -9.94
CA ILE A 86 -8.90 -3.17 -10.51
C ILE A 86 -8.98 -4.45 -9.69
N MET A 87 -9.01 -4.35 -8.38
CA MET A 87 -9.15 -5.51 -7.50
C MET A 87 -10.46 -6.27 -7.79
N GLU A 88 -11.55 -5.54 -7.95
CA GLU A 88 -12.85 -6.13 -8.25
C GLU A 88 -12.86 -6.83 -9.60
N GLU A 89 -12.27 -6.20 -10.62
CA GLU A 89 -12.14 -6.79 -11.95
C GLU A 89 -11.33 -8.07 -11.90
N ARG A 90 -10.24 -8.08 -11.17
CA ARG A 90 -9.39 -9.27 -11.03
C ARG A 90 -10.07 -10.36 -10.22
N ALA A 91 -10.81 -10.00 -9.20
CA ALA A 91 -11.57 -10.97 -8.42
C ALA A 91 -12.62 -11.68 -9.30
N ALA A 92 -13.29 -10.94 -10.18
CA ALA A 92 -14.24 -11.52 -11.12
C ALA A 92 -13.55 -12.49 -12.08
N LYS A 93 -12.34 -12.17 -12.56
CA LYS A 93 -11.57 -13.05 -13.42
C LYS A 93 -11.12 -14.30 -12.69
N ILE A 94 -10.72 -14.18 -11.44
CA ILE A 94 -10.35 -15.34 -10.62
C ILE A 94 -11.53 -16.28 -10.46
N GLY A 95 -12.76 -15.73 -10.40
CA GLY A 95 -13.97 -16.54 -10.38
C GLY A 95 -14.16 -17.37 -11.65
N ASN A 96 -13.49 -17.02 -12.77
CA ASN A 96 -13.53 -17.75 -14.03
C ASN A 96 -12.20 -18.43 -14.33
N LEU A 97 -11.61 -18.99 -13.35
CA LEU A 97 -10.21 -19.36 -13.27
C LEU A 97 -9.74 -20.42 -14.26
N LYS A 98 -10.61 -21.26 -14.73
CA LYS A 98 -10.24 -22.36 -15.62
C LYS A 98 -9.58 -21.91 -16.92
N GLN A 99 -9.66 -20.63 -17.24
CA GLN A 99 -9.05 -20.06 -18.44
C GLN A 99 -7.77 -19.30 -18.13
N PHE A 100 -7.49 -19.14 -16.87
CA PHE A 100 -6.54 -18.15 -16.42
C PHE A 100 -5.11 -18.67 -16.31
N HIS A 101 -4.93 -19.82 -15.74
CA HIS A 101 -3.60 -20.27 -15.36
C HIS A 101 -2.74 -20.77 -16.52
N VAL A 102 -3.26 -20.78 -17.71
CA VAL A 102 -2.48 -21.15 -18.90
C VAL A 102 -1.34 -20.16 -19.12
N SER A 103 -1.56 -18.90 -18.79
CA SER A 103 -0.58 -17.84 -19.03
C SER A 103 0.25 -17.50 -17.80
N ASP A 104 0.05 -18.18 -16.70
CA ASP A 104 0.56 -17.72 -15.43
C ASP A 104 1.89 -18.31 -15.00
N HIS A 105 2.36 -19.32 -15.67
CA HIS A 105 3.60 -19.95 -15.24
C HIS A 105 4.85 -19.19 -15.62
N ASN A 106 4.71 -18.04 -16.18
CA ASN A 106 5.86 -17.18 -16.46
C ASN A 106 6.15 -16.18 -15.34
N THR A 107 5.32 -16.16 -14.34
CA THR A 107 5.52 -15.22 -13.23
C THR A 107 5.99 -15.93 -11.94
#